data_cc37dcd3bf68173d2a1c3d31d07bc9ce
#
_entry.id   cc37dcd3bf68173d2a1c3d31d07bc9ce
#
_cell.length_a   1.000
_cell.length_b   1.000
_cell.length_c   1.000
_cell.angle_alpha   90.00
_cell.angle_beta   90.00
_cell.angle_gamma   90.00
#
_symmetry.space_group_name_H-M   'P 1'
#
loop_
_entity.id
_entity.type
_entity.pdbx_description
1 polymer ?
#
loop_
_entity_poly.entity_id
_entity_poly.type
_entity_poly.pdbx_seq_one_letter_code
_entity_poly.pdbx_strand_id
1 'polypeptide(L)'
;IRDRAYVHIIEGATGGPREIADRPFDYEALKAAYRGAGGKAAWMVNNGYDRPLAEEAVKEGDDLVAFGKPFISNPDLVRRLREHAPLNELDKATLYGGGAKGYTDYPALA
;
A
#
# COMPACT_ATOMS: atom_id res chain seq x y z
N ILE A 1 -13.07 16.40 9.80
CA ILE A 1 -12.30 15.14 9.63
C ILE A 1 -12.55 14.13 10.77
N ARG A 2 -13.04 14.57 11.92
CA ARG A 2 -13.17 13.73 13.13
C ARG A 2 -14.08 12.51 12.94
N ASP A 3 -15.11 12.62 12.12
CA ASP A 3 -16.15 11.60 11.94
C ASP A 3 -15.95 10.76 10.66
N ARG A 4 -14.73 10.68 10.16
CA ARG A 4 -14.39 9.86 8.99
C ARG A 4 -14.03 8.43 9.42
N ALA A 5 -14.35 7.46 8.57
CA ALA A 5 -13.98 6.06 8.80
C ALA A 5 -12.46 5.88 8.74
N TYR A 6 -11.82 6.50 7.78
CA TYR A 6 -10.37 6.48 7.59
C TYR A 6 -9.85 7.74 6.91
N VAL A 7 -8.56 7.99 7.07
CA VAL A 7 -7.78 8.96 6.30
C VAL A 7 -6.75 8.18 5.49
N HIS A 8 -6.72 8.36 4.20
CA HIS A 8 -5.83 7.63 3.29
C HIS A 8 -4.74 8.56 2.75
N ILE A 9 -3.50 8.23 3.04
CA ILE A 9 -2.32 8.98 2.62
C ILE A 9 -1.55 8.19 1.57
N ILE A 10 -1.33 8.82 0.43
CA ILE A 10 -0.42 8.31 -0.61
C ILE A 10 0.94 8.92 -0.33
N GLU A 11 1.91 8.10 0.10
CA GLU A 11 3.24 8.56 0.49
C GLU A 11 4.21 8.59 -0.68
N GLY A 12 5.08 9.59 -0.71
CA GLY A 12 6.17 9.69 -1.68
C GLY A 12 5.75 9.98 -3.10
N ALA A 13 6.67 9.80 -4.04
CA ALA A 13 6.42 10.01 -5.46
C ALA A 13 5.52 8.93 -6.04
N THR A 14 4.47 9.34 -6.74
CA THR A 14 3.57 8.42 -7.43
C THR A 14 4.32 7.75 -8.59
N GLY A 15 4.39 6.42 -8.60
CA GLY A 15 4.82 5.63 -9.76
C GLY A 15 6.18 4.93 -9.68
N GLY A 16 6.92 5.08 -8.59
CA GLY A 16 8.20 4.39 -8.38
C GLY A 16 8.26 3.53 -7.12
N PRO A 17 9.35 2.79 -6.93
CA PRO A 17 9.65 2.16 -5.66
C PRO A 17 9.70 3.22 -4.56
N ARG A 18 9.21 2.86 -3.39
CA ARG A 18 9.30 3.73 -2.22
C ARG A 18 10.76 3.82 -1.77
N GLU A 19 11.39 4.95 -1.98
CA GLU A 19 12.68 5.27 -1.37
C GLU A 19 12.44 6.27 -0.23
N ILE A 20 12.85 5.90 0.96
CA ILE A 20 12.67 6.72 2.18
C ILE A 20 13.37 8.07 2.03
N ALA A 21 14.48 8.11 1.29
CA ALA A 21 15.25 9.32 1.04
C ALA A 21 14.52 10.38 0.19
N ASP A 22 13.53 9.95 -0.59
CA ASP A 22 12.80 10.83 -1.53
C ASP A 22 11.45 11.30 -0.99
N ARG A 23 11.18 11.14 0.31
CA ARG A 23 9.94 11.65 0.91
C ARG A 23 9.97 13.19 0.95
N PRO A 24 9.21 13.89 0.10
CA PRO A 24 9.19 15.34 0.10
C PRO A 24 8.41 15.94 1.27
N PHE A 25 7.79 15.08 2.11
CA PHE A 25 6.88 15.49 3.17
C PHE A 25 7.01 14.60 4.41
N ASP A 26 6.94 15.20 5.59
CA ASP A 26 6.95 14.49 6.87
C ASP A 26 5.55 13.96 7.22
N TYR A 27 5.25 12.74 6.80
CA TYR A 27 3.96 12.08 7.03
C TYR A 27 3.73 11.72 8.50
N GLU A 28 4.80 11.48 9.26
CA GLU A 28 4.69 11.22 10.71
C GLU A 28 4.26 12.47 11.48
N ALA A 29 4.82 13.63 11.13
CA ALA A 29 4.38 14.91 11.69
C ALA A 29 2.91 15.20 11.36
N LEU A 30 2.47 14.88 10.14
CA LEU A 30 1.07 15.02 9.73
C LEU A 30 0.14 14.12 10.56
N LYS A 31 0.50 12.85 10.72
CA LYS A 31 -0.24 11.89 11.56
C LYS A 31 -0.32 12.37 13.01
N ALA A 32 0.81 12.80 13.57
CA ALA A 32 0.87 13.33 14.92
C ALA A 32 -0.02 14.57 15.12
N ALA A 33 0.00 15.50 14.16
CA ALA A 33 -0.87 16.69 14.17
C ALA A 33 -2.35 16.31 14.10
N TYR A 34 -2.71 15.36 13.24
CA TYR A 34 -4.07 14.84 13.15
C TYR A 34 -4.53 14.21 14.47
N ARG A 35 -3.72 13.33 15.06
CA ARG A 35 -4.02 12.69 16.35
C ARG A 35 -4.07 13.70 17.49
N GLY A 36 -3.16 14.66 17.52
CA GLY A 36 -3.13 15.73 18.51
C GLY A 36 -4.35 16.65 18.47
N ALA A 37 -4.94 16.83 17.29
CA ALA A 37 -6.19 17.56 17.11
C ALA A 37 -7.45 16.72 17.45
N GLY A 38 -7.30 15.52 17.97
CA GLY A 38 -8.39 14.62 18.34
C GLY A 38 -8.93 13.77 17.21
N GLY A 39 -8.19 13.61 16.12
CA GLY A 39 -8.53 12.72 15.02
C GLY A 39 -8.49 11.25 15.42
N LYS A 40 -9.58 10.50 15.18
CA LYS A 40 -9.75 9.09 15.60
C LYS A 40 -9.93 8.13 14.42
N ALA A 41 -10.05 8.65 13.20
CA ALA A 41 -10.19 7.81 12.02
C ALA A 41 -8.97 6.90 11.82
N ALA A 42 -9.16 5.72 11.25
CA ALA A 42 -8.07 4.85 10.89
C ALA A 42 -7.12 5.54 9.92
N TRP A 43 -5.82 5.44 10.16
CA TRP A 43 -4.79 6.02 9.30
C TRP A 43 -4.30 4.96 8.33
N MET A 44 -4.58 5.17 7.06
CA MET A 44 -4.22 4.26 5.97
C MET A 44 -3.10 4.86 5.14
N VAL A 45 -2.07 4.07 4.89
CA VAL A 45 -0.92 4.45 4.06
C VAL A 45 -0.81 3.55 2.84
N ASN A 46 -0.28 4.06 1.76
CA ASN A 46 0.10 3.27 0.60
C ASN A 46 1.22 3.93 -0.20
N ASN A 47 1.68 3.26 -1.19
CA ASN A 47 2.71 3.53 -2.16
C ASN A 47 4.02 2.75 -1.90
N GLY A 48 4.24 1.74 -2.72
CA GLY A 48 5.47 0.95 -2.71
C GLY A 48 5.66 0.05 -1.49
N TYR A 49 4.58 -0.30 -0.80
CA TYR A 49 4.65 -1.24 0.31
C TYR A 49 4.78 -2.68 -0.19
N ASP A 50 5.70 -3.40 0.42
CA ASP A 50 5.76 -4.85 0.45
C ASP A 50 5.37 -5.35 1.85
N ARG A 51 5.47 -6.65 2.09
CA ARG A 51 5.11 -7.20 3.39
C ARG A 51 5.98 -6.67 4.54
N PRO A 52 7.35 -6.71 4.48
CA PRO A 52 8.17 -6.19 5.56
C PRO A 52 7.89 -4.72 5.88
N LEU A 53 7.75 -3.87 4.87
CA LEU A 53 7.42 -2.45 5.05
C LEU A 53 6.03 -2.25 5.65
N ALA A 54 5.05 -3.06 5.26
CA ALA A 54 3.71 -2.98 5.82
C ALA A 54 3.67 -3.41 7.30
N GLU A 55 4.40 -4.47 7.65
CA GLU A 55 4.53 -4.91 9.04
C GLU A 55 5.20 -3.84 9.91
N GLU A 56 6.22 -3.16 9.39
CA GLU A 56 6.89 -2.06 10.09
C GLU A 56 5.97 -0.86 10.26
N ALA A 57 5.25 -0.45 9.20
CA ALA A 57 4.29 0.64 9.25
C ALA A 57 3.23 0.43 10.36
N VAL A 58 2.70 -0.78 10.47
CA VAL A 58 1.73 -1.12 11.54
C VAL A 58 2.38 -1.05 12.93
N LYS A 59 3.63 -1.49 13.09
CA LYS A 59 4.37 -1.35 14.36
C LYS A 59 4.61 0.10 14.73
N GLU A 60 4.79 0.98 13.74
CA GLU A 60 4.98 2.43 13.94
C GLU A 60 3.66 3.19 14.14
N GLY A 61 2.53 2.51 14.11
CA GLY A 61 1.23 3.09 14.46
C GLY A 61 0.34 3.46 13.27
N ASP A 62 0.64 3.00 12.07
CA ASP A 62 -0.32 3.03 10.97
C ASP A 62 -1.37 1.94 11.18
N ASP A 63 -2.64 2.26 10.92
CA ASP A 63 -3.73 1.33 11.17
C ASP A 63 -3.95 0.38 10.00
N LEU A 64 -3.77 0.87 8.77
CA LEU A 64 -4.04 0.14 7.54
C LEU A 64 -2.95 0.42 6.50
N VAL A 65 -2.62 -0.60 5.71
CA VAL A 65 -1.76 -0.46 4.53
C VAL A 65 -2.53 -0.90 3.30
N ALA A 66 -2.59 -0.03 2.28
CA ALA A 66 -3.27 -0.33 1.04
C ALA A 66 -2.28 -0.78 -0.04
N PHE A 67 -2.68 -1.80 -0.81
CA PHE A 67 -1.92 -2.34 -1.92
C PHE A 67 -2.71 -2.18 -3.23
N GLY A 68 -2.14 -1.51 -4.21
CA GLY A 68 -2.72 -1.37 -5.55
C GLY A 68 -2.08 -2.34 -6.54
N LYS A 69 -0.94 -1.97 -7.09
CA LYS A 69 -0.23 -2.77 -8.10
C LYS A 69 0.07 -4.21 -7.67
N PRO A 70 0.51 -4.48 -6.44
CA PRO A 70 0.70 -5.86 -5.99
C PRO A 70 -0.58 -6.68 -6.01
N PHE A 71 -1.75 -6.07 -5.82
CA PHE A 71 -3.03 -6.77 -5.90
C PHE A 71 -3.40 -7.11 -7.35
N ILE A 72 -3.03 -6.28 -8.32
CA ILE A 72 -3.25 -6.58 -9.74
C ILE A 72 -2.48 -7.84 -10.14
N SER A 73 -1.21 -7.94 -9.79
CA SER A 73 -0.39 -9.10 -10.13
C SER A 73 -0.62 -10.34 -9.25
N ASN A 74 -1.33 -10.19 -8.15
CA ASN A 74 -1.61 -11.28 -7.22
C ASN A 74 -3.10 -11.27 -6.82
N PRO A 75 -3.97 -11.97 -7.54
CA PRO A 75 -5.40 -12.00 -7.23
C PRO A 75 -5.68 -12.58 -5.84
N ASP A 76 -4.75 -13.36 -5.31
CA ASP A 76 -4.76 -13.98 -3.98
C ASP A 76 -3.77 -13.31 -3.01
N LEU A 77 -3.52 -11.99 -3.16
CA LEU A 77 -2.52 -11.26 -2.40
C LEU A 77 -2.64 -11.46 -0.88
N VAL A 78 -3.85 -11.43 -0.35
CA VAL A 78 -4.08 -11.62 1.10
C VAL A 78 -3.55 -12.97 1.58
N ARG A 79 -3.81 -14.03 0.81
CA ARG A 79 -3.28 -15.37 1.10
C ARG A 79 -1.75 -15.38 1.04
N ARG A 80 -1.18 -14.81 -0.02
CA ARG A 80 0.28 -14.76 -0.19
C ARG A 80 0.97 -14.00 0.94
N LEU A 81 0.43 -12.87 1.33
CA LEU A 81 0.97 -12.09 2.46
C LEU A 81 0.88 -12.87 3.79
N ARG A 82 -0.24 -13.57 4.02
CA ARG A 82 -0.43 -14.39 5.23
C ARG A 82 0.52 -15.58 5.29
N GLU A 83 0.69 -16.28 4.17
CA GLU A 83 1.47 -17.51 4.07
C GLU A 83 2.97 -17.25 3.79
N HIS A 84 3.40 -15.98 3.70
CA HIS A 84 4.76 -15.60 3.29
C HIS A 84 5.15 -16.16 1.91
N ALA A 85 4.17 -16.35 1.04
CA ALA A 85 4.39 -16.88 -0.29
C ALA A 85 5.00 -15.81 -1.22
N PRO A 86 5.76 -16.22 -2.25
CA PRO A 86 6.32 -15.29 -3.22
C PRO A 86 5.21 -14.60 -4.01
N LEU A 87 5.42 -13.33 -4.35
CA LEU A 87 4.50 -12.57 -5.19
C LEU A 87 4.82 -12.76 -6.68
N ASN A 88 3.78 -12.72 -7.52
CA ASN A 88 3.98 -12.64 -8.96
C ASN A 88 4.61 -11.29 -9.31
N GLU A 89 5.53 -11.31 -10.25
CA GLU A 89 6.10 -10.08 -10.79
C GLU A 89 5.08 -9.34 -11.65
N LEU A 90 4.99 -8.03 -11.47
CA LEU A 90 4.07 -7.18 -12.25
C LEU A 90 4.67 -6.86 -13.63
N ASP A 91 3.95 -7.17 -14.68
CA ASP A 91 4.28 -6.71 -16.02
C ASP A 91 3.79 -5.26 -16.22
N LYS A 92 4.71 -4.32 -16.11
CA LYS A 92 4.41 -2.89 -16.25
C LYS A 92 3.93 -2.51 -17.67
N ALA A 93 4.33 -3.26 -18.68
CA ALA A 93 3.96 -2.99 -20.08
C ALA A 93 2.48 -3.25 -20.34
N THR A 94 1.86 -4.17 -19.59
CA THR A 94 0.45 -4.56 -19.73
C THR A 94 -0.46 -4.00 -18.64
N LEU A 95 0.09 -3.32 -17.64
CA LEU A 95 -0.62 -2.89 -16.42
C LEU A 95 -1.91 -2.11 -16.70
N TYR A 96 -1.89 -1.21 -17.65
CA TYR A 96 -3.03 -0.38 -18.06
C TYR A 96 -3.29 -0.46 -19.57
N GLY A 97 -2.92 -1.55 -20.19
CA GLY A 97 -2.92 -1.70 -21.64
C GLY A 97 -4.26 -2.04 -22.30
N GLY A 98 -5.34 -2.10 -21.53
CA GLY A 98 -6.70 -2.28 -22.06
C GLY A 98 -7.12 -3.71 -22.40
N GLY A 99 -6.32 -4.73 -22.08
CA GLY A 99 -6.64 -6.15 -22.28
C GLY A 99 -6.59 -6.97 -20.99
N ALA A 100 -7.01 -8.22 -21.04
CA ALA A 100 -6.94 -9.15 -19.92
C ALA A 100 -5.50 -9.56 -19.59
N LYS A 101 -4.65 -9.66 -20.62
CA LYS A 101 -3.25 -10.08 -20.48
C LYS A 101 -2.47 -9.14 -19.56
N GLY A 102 -1.87 -9.70 -18.50
CA GLY A 102 -1.09 -8.97 -17.52
C GLY A 102 -1.92 -8.02 -16.65
N TYR A 103 -3.24 -8.25 -16.58
CA TYR A 103 -4.16 -7.49 -15.73
C TYR A 103 -5.11 -8.39 -14.94
N THR A 104 -5.78 -9.34 -15.61
CA THR A 104 -6.73 -10.25 -14.96
C THR A 104 -6.36 -11.72 -15.06
N ASP A 105 -5.22 -12.05 -15.66
CA ASP A 105 -4.78 -13.41 -15.97
C ASP A 105 -3.59 -13.91 -15.12
N TYR A 106 -3.22 -13.17 -14.07
CA TYR A 106 -2.17 -13.63 -13.15
C TYR A 106 -2.60 -14.86 -12.37
N PRO A 107 -1.68 -15.82 -12.19
CA PRO A 107 -2.00 -17.06 -11.49
C PRO A 107 -2.13 -16.84 -9.97
N ALA A 108 -3.11 -17.50 -9.36
CA ALA A 108 -3.17 -17.71 -7.92
C ALA A 108 -2.23 -18.85 -7.50
N LEU A 109 -1.97 -18.96 -6.19
CA LEU A 109 -1.31 -20.14 -5.62
C LEU A 109 -2.15 -21.40 -5.85
N ALA A 110 -1.49 -22.48 -6.09
CA ALA A 110 -2.12 -23.78 -6.19
C ALA A 110 -2.83 -24.20 -4.88
#